data_0e442fddb49192fe27e87d91ed704760
#
_entry.id   0e442fddb49192fe27e87d91ed704760
#
_cell.length_a   1.000
_cell.length_b   1.000
_cell.length_c   1.000
_cell.angle_alpha   90.00
_cell.angle_beta   90.00
_cell.angle_gamma   90.00
#
_symmetry.space_group_name_H-M   'P 1'
#
loop_
_entity.id
_entity.type
_entity.pdbx_description
1 polymer ?
#
loop_
_entity_poly.entity_id
_entity_poly.type
_entity_poly.pdbx_seq_one_letter_code
_entity_poly.pdbx_strand_id
1 'polypeptide(L)'
;MNLRIGSGIDFHQLVEGRDLWIGGIKIPHTKGALGHSDADVLLHAICDALLGALSLGDIGTHFPDNDNAYKNIDSKILLKKTYDLITEKGYYIINIDSSLCLEAPKIKPHVQAMQTCIAEILNIGVDAISIKATTTEKMGFVGREEGLVAYATCLLASK
;
A
#
# COMPACT_ATOMS: atom_id res chain seq x y z
N MET A 1 -24.57 4.50 12.39
CA MET A 1 -23.48 4.15 11.48
C MET A 1 -22.84 5.44 10.97
N ASN A 2 -21.55 5.62 11.17
CA ASN A 2 -20.79 6.78 10.66
C ASN A 2 -19.81 6.27 9.60
N LEU A 3 -19.91 6.81 8.38
CA LEU A 3 -19.06 6.43 7.26
C LEU A 3 -17.88 7.39 7.15
N ARG A 4 -16.71 6.88 6.84
CA ARG A 4 -15.47 7.63 6.61
C ARG A 4 -14.80 7.16 5.33
N ILE A 5 -14.39 8.10 4.51
CA ILE A 5 -13.58 7.84 3.33
C ILE A 5 -12.16 8.36 3.58
N GLY A 6 -11.17 7.61 3.12
CA GLY A 6 -9.79 8.03 3.13
C GLY A 6 -9.11 7.74 1.81
N SER A 7 -8.09 8.51 1.48
CA SER A 7 -7.26 8.31 0.31
C SER A 7 -5.78 8.38 0.69
N GLY A 8 -4.97 7.57 0.04
CA GLY A 8 -3.52 7.55 0.20
C GLY A 8 -2.83 7.49 -1.14
N ILE A 9 -1.64 8.05 -1.17
CA ILE A 9 -0.77 8.02 -2.34
C ILE A 9 0.66 7.82 -1.86
N ASP A 10 1.41 6.97 -2.55
CA ASP A 10 2.82 6.76 -2.26
C ASP A 10 3.65 6.61 -3.53
N PHE A 11 4.91 7.04 -3.45
CA PHE A 11 5.87 7.07 -4.55
C PHE A 11 7.17 6.43 -4.09
N HIS A 12 7.74 5.56 -4.89
CA HIS A 12 9.09 5.05 -4.65
C HIS A 12 9.91 5.05 -5.93
N GLN A 13 11.20 5.35 -5.79
CA GLN A 13 12.17 5.20 -6.85
C GLN A 13 12.43 3.70 -7.11
N LEU A 14 12.60 3.32 -8.37
CA LEU A 14 13.04 1.98 -8.76
C LEU A 14 14.55 1.98 -8.99
N VAL A 15 15.23 1.04 -8.35
CA VAL A 15 16.68 0.86 -8.45
C VAL A 15 17.03 -0.60 -8.65
N GLU A 16 18.16 -0.84 -9.30
CA GLU A 16 18.71 -2.19 -9.43
C GLU A 16 19.22 -2.73 -8.08
N GLY A 17 19.24 -4.05 -7.94
CA GLY A 17 19.80 -4.74 -6.77
C GLY A 17 18.91 -4.75 -5.53
N ARG A 18 17.64 -4.32 -5.65
CA ARG A 18 16.63 -4.45 -4.59
C ARG A 18 15.49 -5.36 -5.03
N ASP A 19 14.92 -6.08 -4.07
CA ASP A 19 13.68 -6.83 -4.27
C ASP A 19 12.51 -5.89 -4.49
N LEU A 20 11.57 -6.28 -5.34
CA LEU A 20 10.33 -5.56 -5.57
C LEU A 20 9.21 -6.19 -4.75
N TRP A 21 8.79 -5.49 -3.70
CA TRP A 21 7.63 -5.85 -2.88
C TRP A 21 6.45 -4.96 -3.22
N ILE A 22 5.33 -5.55 -3.58
CA ILE A 22 4.07 -4.84 -3.82
C ILE A 22 2.91 -5.67 -3.26
N GLY A 23 2.07 -5.07 -2.42
CA GLY A 23 0.93 -5.73 -1.82
C GLY A 23 1.30 -6.91 -0.93
N GLY A 24 2.45 -6.85 -0.29
CA GLY A 24 3.00 -7.89 0.57
C GLY A 24 3.61 -9.08 -0.17
N ILE A 25 3.71 -9.02 -1.50
CA ILE A 25 4.22 -10.11 -2.36
C ILE A 25 5.51 -9.66 -3.02
N LYS A 26 6.51 -10.54 -3.00
CA LYS A 26 7.74 -10.35 -3.77
C LYS A 26 7.50 -10.67 -5.24
N ILE A 27 7.69 -9.66 -6.08
CA ILE A 27 7.45 -9.78 -7.53
C ILE A 27 8.79 -9.91 -8.25
N PRO A 28 8.97 -10.94 -9.12
CA PRO A 28 10.19 -11.07 -9.91
C PRO A 28 10.37 -9.87 -10.84
N HIS A 29 11.47 -9.15 -10.67
CA HIS A 29 11.85 -8.02 -11.52
C HIS A 29 13.33 -7.69 -11.34
N THR A 30 13.91 -6.97 -12.28
CA THR A 30 15.32 -6.54 -12.26
C THR A 30 15.56 -5.36 -11.32
N LYS A 31 14.53 -4.56 -11.04
CA LYS A 31 14.56 -3.42 -10.13
C LYS A 31 13.62 -3.64 -8.96
N GLY A 32 13.93 -3.05 -7.83
CA GLY A 32 13.06 -2.98 -6.67
C GLY A 32 12.89 -1.54 -6.19
N ALA A 33 11.91 -1.31 -5.33
CA ALA A 33 11.62 0.00 -4.79
C ALA A 33 12.65 0.40 -3.71
N LEU A 34 13.11 1.63 -3.76
CA LEU A 34 14.03 2.21 -2.79
C LEU A 34 13.26 2.90 -1.68
N GLY A 35 13.54 2.55 -0.44
CA GLY A 35 12.95 3.18 0.74
C GLY A 35 13.59 2.70 2.04
N HIS A 36 13.16 3.28 3.16
CA HIS A 36 13.64 2.92 4.51
C HIS A 36 13.17 1.52 4.95
N SER A 37 11.93 1.14 4.58
CA SER A 37 11.34 -0.20 4.75
C SER A 37 11.62 -1.10 3.53
N ASP A 38 10.80 -2.11 3.30
CA ASP A 38 10.77 -2.87 2.05
C ASP A 38 10.22 -2.06 0.85
N ALA A 39 9.78 -0.82 1.11
CA ALA A 39 9.25 0.11 0.12
C ALA A 39 8.03 -0.40 -0.66
N ASP A 40 7.15 -1.15 0.01
CA ASP A 40 5.90 -1.61 -0.58
C ASP A 40 4.92 -0.45 -0.79
N VAL A 41 4.95 0.12 -1.97
CA VAL A 41 4.19 1.32 -2.34
C VAL A 41 2.68 1.15 -2.15
N LEU A 42 2.15 -0.05 -2.40
CA LEU A 42 0.73 -0.33 -2.26
C LEU A 42 0.29 -0.39 -0.80
N LEU A 43 1.03 -1.12 0.04
CA LEU A 43 0.72 -1.19 1.46
C LEU A 43 0.85 0.18 2.14
N HIS A 44 1.83 1.00 1.74
CA HIS A 44 1.99 2.36 2.26
C HIS A 44 0.80 3.25 1.89
N ALA A 45 0.34 3.21 0.63
CA ALA A 45 -0.83 3.98 0.21
C ALA A 45 -2.11 3.54 0.94
N ILE A 46 -2.27 2.23 1.18
CA ILE A 46 -3.41 1.70 1.95
C ILE A 46 -3.34 2.17 3.41
N CYS A 47 -2.17 2.12 4.05
CA CYS A 47 -2.00 2.64 5.40
C CYS A 47 -2.42 4.11 5.50
N ASP A 48 -1.96 4.95 4.58
CA ASP A 48 -2.30 6.37 4.55
C ASP A 48 -3.79 6.61 4.31
N ALA A 49 -4.43 5.81 3.46
CA ALA A 49 -5.87 5.87 3.25
C ALA A 49 -6.64 5.57 4.55
N LEU A 50 -6.26 4.50 5.25
CA LEU A 50 -6.89 4.10 6.51
C LEU A 50 -6.70 5.14 7.61
N LEU A 51 -5.49 5.65 7.79
CA LEU A 51 -5.18 6.70 8.77
C LEU A 51 -5.91 8.00 8.44
N GLY A 52 -5.89 8.40 7.16
CA GLY A 52 -6.53 9.62 6.69
C GLY A 52 -8.04 9.61 6.87
N ALA A 53 -8.71 8.47 6.70
CA ALA A 53 -10.15 8.32 6.93
C ALA A 53 -10.58 8.73 8.35
N LEU A 54 -9.71 8.54 9.32
CA LEU A 54 -9.96 8.89 10.73
C LEU A 54 -9.19 10.14 11.19
N SER A 55 -8.61 10.90 10.29
CA SER A 55 -7.80 12.10 10.58
C SER A 55 -6.64 11.82 11.55
N LEU A 56 -6.00 10.66 11.41
CA LEU A 56 -4.88 10.22 12.25
C LEU A 56 -3.50 10.57 11.66
N GLY A 57 -3.46 11.36 10.57
CA GLY A 57 -2.23 11.70 9.86
C GLY A 57 -1.83 10.62 8.84
N ASP A 58 -0.57 10.34 8.76
CA ASP A 58 0.06 9.44 7.79
C ASP A 58 1.00 8.43 8.44
N ILE A 59 1.57 7.52 7.63
CA ILE A 59 2.53 6.53 8.13
C ILE A 59 3.79 7.17 8.72
N GLY A 60 4.24 8.29 8.19
CA GLY A 60 5.41 9.01 8.73
C GLY A 60 5.19 9.53 10.14
N THR A 61 3.96 9.88 10.50
CA THR A 61 3.58 10.30 11.85
C THR A 61 3.67 9.14 12.85
N HIS A 62 3.21 7.94 12.45
CA HIS A 62 3.15 6.77 13.34
C HIS A 62 4.41 5.89 13.30
N PHE A 63 5.11 5.88 12.16
CA PHE A 63 6.26 5.02 11.89
C PHE A 63 7.37 5.85 11.22
N PRO A 64 8.00 6.78 11.96
CA PRO A 64 8.97 7.72 11.38
C PRO A 64 10.19 6.99 10.79
N ASP A 65 10.63 7.43 9.63
CA ASP A 65 11.74 6.83 8.87
C ASP A 65 13.12 7.06 9.51
N ASN A 66 13.22 7.97 10.46
CA ASN A 66 14.43 8.21 11.26
C ASN A 66 14.52 7.27 12.49
N ASP A 67 13.52 6.45 12.75
CA ASP A 67 13.55 5.46 13.82
C ASP A 67 14.13 4.13 13.30
N ASN A 68 15.25 3.71 13.88
CA ASN A 68 15.91 2.46 13.53
C ASN A 68 15.03 1.22 13.74
N ALA A 69 14.00 1.30 14.57
CA ALA A 69 13.02 0.22 14.77
C ALA A 69 12.25 -0.14 13.50
N TYR A 70 12.15 0.80 12.54
CA TYR A 70 11.43 0.60 11.27
C TYR A 70 12.36 0.42 10.07
N LYS A 71 13.68 0.39 10.28
CA LYS A 71 14.64 0.18 9.20
C LYS A 71 14.49 -1.24 8.63
N ASN A 72 14.31 -1.34 7.32
CA ASN A 72 14.06 -2.59 6.60
C ASN A 72 12.84 -3.38 7.09
N ILE A 73 11.89 -2.70 7.74
CA ILE A 73 10.67 -3.34 8.24
C ILE A 73 9.83 -3.88 7.08
N ASP A 74 9.22 -5.02 7.31
CA ASP A 74 8.18 -5.58 6.46
C ASP A 74 6.91 -4.71 6.57
N SER A 75 6.49 -4.12 5.46
CA SER A 75 5.32 -3.23 5.42
C SER A 75 4.01 -3.93 5.78
N LYS A 76 3.96 -5.26 5.76
CA LYS A 76 2.83 -6.02 6.31
C LYS A 76 2.64 -5.75 7.80
N ILE A 77 3.73 -5.53 8.54
CA ILE A 77 3.68 -5.15 9.97
C ILE A 77 3.10 -3.75 10.12
N LEU A 78 3.48 -2.80 9.25
CA LEU A 78 2.93 -1.44 9.26
C LEU A 78 1.43 -1.47 8.99
N LEU A 79 0.99 -2.26 7.99
CA LEU A 79 -0.42 -2.41 7.67
C LEU A 79 -1.22 -3.01 8.83
N LYS A 80 -0.68 -4.04 9.50
CA LYS A 80 -1.31 -4.65 10.68
C LYS A 80 -1.46 -3.65 11.83
N LYS A 81 -0.41 -2.91 12.14
CA LYS A 81 -0.46 -1.86 13.18
C LYS A 81 -1.46 -0.75 12.84
N THR A 82 -1.54 -0.35 11.56
CA THR A 82 -2.53 0.61 11.08
C THR A 82 -3.96 0.07 11.26
N TYR A 83 -4.19 -1.19 10.91
CA TYR A 83 -5.47 -1.86 11.12
C TYR A 83 -5.87 -1.88 12.61
N ASP A 84 -4.92 -2.17 13.50
CA ASP A 84 -5.19 -2.17 14.94
C ASP A 84 -5.61 -0.77 15.42
N LEU A 85 -4.94 0.28 14.96
CA LEU A 85 -5.32 1.66 15.29
C LEU A 85 -6.75 2.02 14.89
N ILE A 86 -7.19 1.65 13.68
CA ILE A 86 -8.56 1.95 13.25
C ILE A 86 -9.60 1.12 13.99
N THR A 87 -9.28 -0.14 14.32
CA THR A 87 -10.19 -1.01 15.08
C THR A 87 -10.34 -0.55 16.53
N GLU A 88 -9.28 -0.08 17.16
CA GLU A 88 -9.31 0.55 18.50
C GLU A 88 -10.19 1.80 18.53
N LYS A 89 -10.29 2.53 17.41
CA LYS A 89 -11.20 3.67 17.25
C LYS A 89 -12.66 3.26 17.01
N GLY A 90 -12.97 1.97 16.97
CA GLY A 90 -14.31 1.44 16.77
C GLY A 90 -14.77 1.42 15.32
N TYR A 91 -13.83 1.43 14.36
CA TYR A 91 -14.14 1.37 12.93
C TYR A 91 -13.75 0.02 12.34
N TYR A 92 -14.40 -0.33 11.26
CA TYR A 92 -14.06 -1.49 10.42
C TYR A 92 -14.03 -1.07 8.95
N ILE A 93 -13.32 -1.85 8.14
CA ILE A 93 -13.15 -1.60 6.71
C ILE A 93 -14.35 -2.21 5.97
N ILE A 94 -15.00 -1.41 5.11
CA ILE A 94 -16.03 -1.89 4.18
C ILE A 94 -15.36 -2.38 2.91
N ASN A 95 -14.52 -1.55 2.28
CA ASN A 95 -13.75 -1.93 1.10
C ASN A 95 -12.54 -1.03 0.91
N ILE A 96 -11.61 -1.49 0.08
CA ILE A 96 -10.43 -0.76 -0.38
C ILE A 96 -10.37 -0.90 -1.89
N ASP A 97 -10.21 0.22 -2.59
CA ASP A 97 -9.90 0.26 -4.00
C ASP A 97 -8.53 0.89 -4.21
N SER A 98 -7.73 0.36 -5.12
CA SER A 98 -6.38 0.83 -5.37
C SER A 98 -5.98 0.76 -6.83
N SER A 99 -5.05 1.62 -7.20
CA SER A 99 -4.47 1.69 -8.53
C SER A 99 -2.96 1.82 -8.44
N LEU A 100 -2.26 0.92 -9.12
CA LEU A 100 -0.80 0.95 -9.28
C LEU A 100 -0.44 1.57 -10.62
N CYS A 101 0.45 2.55 -10.62
CA CYS A 101 1.04 3.13 -11.82
C CYS A 101 2.49 2.66 -11.93
N LEU A 102 2.77 1.77 -12.87
CA LEU A 102 4.11 1.29 -13.17
C LEU A 102 4.19 0.82 -14.63
N GLU A 103 5.34 0.98 -15.23
CA GLU A 103 5.55 0.56 -16.62
C GLU A 103 5.81 -0.95 -16.72
N ALA A 104 6.61 -1.48 -15.80
CA ALA A 104 6.95 -2.89 -15.65
C ALA A 104 7.24 -3.21 -14.18
N PRO A 105 7.08 -4.50 -13.74
CA PRO A 105 6.55 -5.65 -14.48
C PRO A 105 5.03 -5.63 -14.61
N LYS A 106 4.46 -6.59 -15.35
CA LYS A 106 3.00 -6.79 -15.38
C LYS A 106 2.50 -7.32 -14.04
N ILE A 107 1.55 -6.61 -13.45
CA ILE A 107 1.03 -6.91 -12.11
C ILE A 107 -0.14 -7.90 -12.12
N LYS A 108 -0.88 -7.96 -13.23
CA LYS A 108 -2.09 -8.79 -13.33
C LYS A 108 -1.93 -10.23 -12.83
N PRO A 109 -0.83 -10.96 -13.10
CA PRO A 109 -0.65 -12.33 -12.59
C PRO A 109 -0.52 -12.42 -11.06
N HIS A 110 -0.21 -11.31 -10.39
CA HIS A 110 0.06 -11.24 -8.95
C HIS A 110 -1.10 -10.68 -8.14
N VAL A 111 -2.13 -10.12 -8.80
CA VAL A 111 -3.24 -9.42 -8.14
C VAL A 111 -3.93 -10.28 -7.10
N GLN A 112 -4.26 -11.53 -7.45
CA GLN A 112 -4.96 -12.42 -6.51
C GLN A 112 -4.13 -12.71 -5.26
N ALA A 113 -2.83 -12.94 -5.40
CA ALA A 113 -1.94 -13.17 -4.26
C ALA A 113 -1.84 -11.92 -3.36
N MET A 114 -1.76 -10.74 -3.95
CA MET A 114 -1.77 -9.47 -3.21
C MET A 114 -3.09 -9.27 -2.47
N GLN A 115 -4.23 -9.48 -3.12
CA GLN A 115 -5.55 -9.39 -2.49
C GLN A 115 -5.67 -10.33 -1.30
N THR A 116 -5.25 -11.59 -1.45
CA THR A 116 -5.27 -12.57 -0.37
C THR A 116 -4.40 -12.13 0.80
N CYS A 117 -3.17 -11.70 0.53
CA CYS A 117 -2.25 -11.23 1.56
C CYS A 117 -2.83 -10.04 2.35
N ILE A 118 -3.36 -9.04 1.66
CA ILE A 118 -3.95 -7.85 2.30
C ILE A 118 -5.21 -8.22 3.09
N ALA A 119 -6.08 -9.07 2.52
CA ALA A 119 -7.31 -9.51 3.16
C ALA A 119 -7.05 -10.25 4.49
N GLU A 120 -6.04 -11.12 4.51
CA GLU A 120 -5.62 -11.83 5.72
C GLU A 120 -5.13 -10.87 6.81
N ILE A 121 -4.29 -9.89 6.46
CA ILE A 121 -3.76 -8.90 7.42
C ILE A 121 -4.88 -8.05 8.01
N LEU A 122 -5.81 -7.63 7.16
CA LEU A 122 -6.91 -6.72 7.53
C LEU A 122 -8.15 -7.46 8.06
N ASN A 123 -8.13 -8.79 8.07
CA ASN A 123 -9.24 -9.64 8.50
C ASN A 123 -10.58 -9.28 7.82
N ILE A 124 -10.54 -9.12 6.50
CA ILE A 124 -11.71 -8.81 5.65
C ILE A 124 -11.79 -9.79 4.47
N GLY A 125 -12.91 -9.79 3.77
CA GLY A 125 -13.07 -10.62 2.56
C GLY A 125 -12.18 -10.16 1.41
N VAL A 126 -11.70 -11.09 0.61
CA VAL A 126 -10.88 -10.80 -0.60
C VAL A 126 -11.66 -9.93 -1.59
N ASP A 127 -12.97 -10.10 -1.67
CA ASP A 127 -13.88 -9.32 -2.51
C ASP A 127 -14.01 -7.85 -2.08
N ALA A 128 -13.58 -7.51 -0.87
CA ALA A 128 -13.52 -6.13 -0.39
C ALA A 128 -12.25 -5.38 -0.84
N ILE A 129 -11.33 -6.03 -1.55
CA ILE A 129 -10.06 -5.46 -1.99
C ILE A 129 -9.97 -5.47 -3.51
N SER A 130 -9.88 -4.28 -4.09
CA SER A 130 -9.67 -4.09 -5.53
C SER A 130 -8.26 -3.56 -5.78
N ILE A 131 -7.54 -4.18 -6.73
CA ILE A 131 -6.21 -3.77 -7.18
C ILE A 131 -6.22 -3.71 -8.70
N LYS A 132 -5.99 -2.51 -9.25
CA LYS A 132 -5.85 -2.26 -10.68
C LYS A 132 -4.45 -1.74 -10.95
N ALA A 133 -3.97 -1.93 -12.16
CA ALA A 133 -2.68 -1.40 -12.59
C ALA A 133 -2.80 -0.71 -13.95
N THR A 134 -2.03 0.33 -14.14
CA THR A 134 -1.89 1.04 -15.40
C THR A 134 -0.44 1.44 -15.65
N THR A 135 -0.09 1.61 -16.90
CA THR A 135 1.14 2.32 -17.29
C THR A 135 0.85 3.81 -17.39
N THR A 136 1.87 4.61 -17.66
CA THR A 136 1.72 6.02 -18.03
C THR A 136 1.92 6.24 -19.54
N GLU A 137 1.75 5.20 -20.35
CA GLU A 137 1.99 5.26 -21.81
C GLU A 137 3.39 5.80 -22.14
N LYS A 138 4.39 5.32 -21.40
CA LYS A 138 5.81 5.73 -21.49
C LYS A 138 6.09 7.20 -21.17
N MET A 139 5.16 7.89 -20.54
CA MET A 139 5.32 9.29 -20.14
C MET A 139 5.88 9.40 -18.71
N GLY A 140 6.72 10.40 -18.53
CA GLY A 140 7.24 10.79 -17.21
C GLY A 140 8.17 9.76 -16.57
N PHE A 141 8.41 9.90 -15.27
CA PHE A 141 9.32 9.04 -14.51
C PHE A 141 8.81 7.59 -14.41
N VAL A 142 7.51 7.38 -14.34
CA VAL A 142 6.94 6.02 -14.36
C VAL A 142 7.18 5.39 -15.73
N GLY A 143 6.94 6.12 -16.80
CA GLY A 143 7.14 5.63 -18.16
C GLY A 143 8.60 5.35 -18.52
N ARG A 144 9.54 6.01 -17.83
CA ARG A 144 10.98 5.73 -17.94
C ARG A 144 11.48 4.67 -16.95
N GLU A 145 10.56 4.02 -16.22
CA GLU A 145 10.89 3.00 -15.20
C GLU A 145 11.84 3.51 -14.10
N GLU A 146 11.75 4.79 -13.76
CA GLU A 146 12.51 5.43 -12.69
C GLU A 146 11.81 5.32 -11.33
N GLY A 147 10.51 5.05 -11.33
CA GLY A 147 9.69 4.95 -10.13
C GLY A 147 8.33 4.33 -10.41
N LEU A 148 7.60 4.09 -9.33
CA LEU A 148 6.23 3.61 -9.34
C LEU A 148 5.39 4.38 -8.32
N VAL A 149 4.07 4.34 -8.52
CA VAL A 149 3.11 5.06 -7.68
C VAL A 149 1.95 4.14 -7.33
N ALA A 150 1.43 4.26 -6.11
CA ALA A 150 0.17 3.65 -5.71
C ALA A 150 -0.81 4.70 -5.21
N TYR A 151 -2.05 4.52 -5.56
CA TYR A 151 -3.21 5.23 -5.04
C TYR A 151 -4.10 4.23 -4.31
N ALA A 152 -4.61 4.58 -3.15
CA ALA A 152 -5.58 3.78 -2.44
C ALA A 152 -6.72 4.66 -1.93
N THR A 153 -7.93 4.11 -1.93
CA THR A 153 -9.10 4.72 -1.32
C THR A 153 -9.78 3.67 -0.47
N CYS A 154 -10.21 4.03 0.71
CA CYS A 154 -10.95 3.14 1.60
C CYS A 154 -12.27 3.74 2.04
N LEU A 155 -13.23 2.87 2.33
CA LEU A 155 -14.46 3.20 3.03
C LEU A 155 -14.47 2.46 4.36
N LEU A 156 -14.62 3.22 5.44
CA LEU A 156 -14.76 2.70 6.81
C LEU A 156 -16.16 2.97 7.33
N ALA A 157 -16.61 2.14 8.28
CA ALA A 157 -17.82 2.40 9.04
C ALA A 157 -17.55 2.22 10.53
N SER A 158 -18.28 2.98 11.38
CA SER A 158 -18.28 2.74 12.82
C SER A 158 -19.15 1.54 13.17
N LYS A 159 -18.75 0.82 14.19
CA LYS A 159 -19.59 -0.20 14.86
C LYS A 159 -20.80 0.42 15.53
#